data_3923c1e243bd017b837099a07dd34581
#
_entry.id   3923c1e243bd017b837099a07dd34581
#
_cell.length_a   1.000
_cell.length_b   1.000
_cell.length_c   1.000
_cell.angle_alpha   90.00
_cell.angle_beta   90.00
_cell.angle_gamma   90.00
#
_symmetry.space_group_name_H-M   'P 1'
#
loop_
_entity.id
_entity.type
_entity.pdbx_description
1 polymer ?
#
loop_
_entity_poly.entity_id
_entity_poly.type
_entity_poly.pdbx_seq_one_letter_code
_entity_poly.pdbx_strand_id
1 'polypeptide(L)'
;MKARTMSPAAPTAAGPSVKGVAATVSQSGRVSNALKEFLWLLSDIPKAKILDMGQVSQDTLNFFIEKGFRVTTEDFLRSWREFMDAEEPRLRSGKIGGDIERPSAVTLADRFLEDLLKYAPASFNGILAWDLFDYMEPEMLARVVARLHDILRPGGVVLAIFHSRTPDRFCRYRVLPDQTFELLPLAPIAQHVHIFQNREMLDLFAKFRTSKTFVGRDQLREGLFLK
;
A
#
# COMPACT_ATOMS: atom_id res chain seq x y z
N MET A 1 -35.44 79.96 -20.80
CA MET A 1 -35.74 78.54 -20.35
C MET A 1 -34.44 77.83 -20.31
N LYS A 2 -34.04 77.32 -19.13
CA LYS A 2 -32.70 76.76 -18.84
C LYS A 2 -32.62 75.29 -19.24
N ALA A 3 -31.65 74.99 -20.10
CA ALA A 3 -31.26 73.60 -20.42
C ALA A 3 -30.37 73.03 -19.30
N ARG A 4 -30.72 71.88 -18.82
CA ARG A 4 -29.96 71.11 -17.78
C ARG A 4 -29.04 70.13 -18.48
N THR A 5 -27.75 70.38 -18.37
CA THR A 5 -26.70 69.43 -18.80
C THR A 5 -26.60 68.26 -17.84
N MET A 6 -26.69 67.09 -18.38
CA MET A 6 -26.40 65.83 -17.65
C MET A 6 -24.92 65.44 -17.81
N SER A 7 -24.26 65.24 -16.69
CA SER A 7 -22.86 64.79 -16.58
C SER A 7 -22.80 63.27 -16.82
N PRO A 8 -21.78 62.74 -17.52
CA PRO A 8 -21.62 61.29 -17.70
C PRO A 8 -21.00 60.63 -16.48
N ALA A 9 -21.51 59.44 -16.15
CA ALA A 9 -21.05 58.60 -15.07
C ALA A 9 -19.66 58.00 -15.38
N ALA A 10 -18.83 57.92 -14.35
CA ALA A 10 -17.49 57.30 -14.39
C ALA A 10 -17.54 55.78 -14.54
N PRO A 11 -16.56 55.17 -15.18
CA PRO A 11 -16.50 53.72 -15.30
C PRO A 11 -16.04 53.06 -14.00
N THR A 12 -16.76 52.03 -13.59
CA THR A 12 -16.50 51.16 -12.45
C THR A 12 -15.19 50.37 -12.67
N ALA A 13 -14.27 50.48 -11.73
CA ALA A 13 -13.02 49.70 -11.72
C ALA A 13 -13.27 48.20 -11.62
N ALA A 14 -12.74 47.48 -12.57
CA ALA A 14 -12.67 46.01 -12.53
C ALA A 14 -11.68 45.57 -11.43
N GLY A 15 -12.14 44.78 -10.49
CA GLY A 15 -11.32 44.14 -9.45
C GLY A 15 -10.31 43.16 -10.04
N PRO A 16 -9.21 42.91 -9.33
CA PRO A 16 -8.17 42.03 -9.84
C PRO A 16 -8.67 40.56 -9.92
N SER A 17 -8.62 40.02 -11.12
CA SER A 17 -8.82 38.58 -11.40
C SER A 17 -7.73 37.79 -10.69
N VAL A 18 -8.11 37.06 -9.64
CA VAL A 18 -7.24 36.06 -8.99
C VAL A 18 -7.07 34.89 -9.97
N LYS A 19 -6.01 34.92 -10.74
CA LYS A 19 -5.52 33.76 -11.45
C LYS A 19 -5.08 32.73 -10.38
N GLY A 20 -5.92 31.75 -10.14
CA GLY A 20 -5.53 30.53 -9.41
C GLY A 20 -4.38 29.89 -10.16
N VAL A 21 -3.17 30.11 -9.69
CA VAL A 21 -2.01 29.31 -10.07
C VAL A 21 -2.23 27.95 -9.40
N ALA A 22 -2.81 27.02 -10.15
CA ALA A 22 -2.68 25.60 -9.82
C ALA A 22 -1.18 25.30 -9.93
N ALA A 23 -0.49 25.33 -8.79
CA ALA A 23 0.85 24.80 -8.68
C ALA A 23 0.76 23.31 -9.02
N THR A 24 1.05 22.97 -10.25
CA THR A 24 1.47 21.63 -10.64
C THR A 24 2.77 21.37 -9.88
N VAL A 25 2.67 20.86 -8.67
CA VAL A 25 3.80 20.25 -7.99
C VAL A 25 4.14 19.06 -8.86
N SER A 26 5.16 19.23 -9.71
CA SER A 26 5.85 18.14 -10.37
C SER A 26 6.47 17.30 -9.25
N GLN A 27 5.72 16.33 -8.75
CA GLN A 27 6.26 15.36 -7.80
C GLN A 27 7.20 14.47 -8.61
N SER A 28 8.49 14.76 -8.52
CA SER A 28 9.51 13.86 -9.03
C SER A 28 9.35 12.54 -8.27
N GLY A 29 9.18 11.44 -9.00
CA GLY A 29 9.03 10.12 -8.42
C GLY A 29 10.21 9.79 -7.48
N ARG A 30 9.90 9.07 -6.41
CA ARG A 30 10.90 8.60 -5.45
C ARG A 30 11.71 7.46 -6.06
N VAL A 31 13.02 7.60 -6.09
CA VAL A 31 13.92 6.50 -6.48
C VAL A 31 13.87 5.38 -5.43
N SER A 32 13.58 4.17 -5.88
CA SER A 32 13.55 2.98 -5.04
C SER A 32 14.66 1.99 -5.46
N ASN A 33 15.57 1.74 -4.55
CA ASN A 33 16.62 0.73 -4.78
C ASN A 33 16.03 -0.68 -4.64
N ALA A 34 15.07 -0.87 -3.74
CA ALA A 34 14.39 -2.15 -3.60
C ALA A 34 13.56 -2.49 -4.85
N LEU A 35 12.85 -1.53 -5.45
CA LEU A 35 12.10 -1.78 -6.69
C LEU A 35 13.04 -2.13 -7.85
N LYS A 36 14.16 -1.44 -7.99
CA LYS A 36 15.16 -1.76 -9.03
C LYS A 36 15.71 -3.16 -8.86
N GLU A 37 16.07 -3.54 -7.65
CA GLU A 37 16.57 -4.89 -7.38
C GLU A 37 15.48 -5.95 -7.50
N PHE A 38 14.25 -5.66 -7.08
CA PHE A 38 13.08 -6.52 -7.29
C PHE A 38 12.89 -6.83 -8.78
N LEU A 39 12.92 -5.82 -9.63
CA LEU A 39 12.80 -5.97 -11.07
C LEU A 39 13.96 -6.78 -11.66
N TRP A 40 15.18 -6.52 -11.20
CA TRP A 40 16.38 -7.26 -11.63
C TRP A 40 16.27 -8.75 -11.28
N LEU A 41 15.86 -9.08 -10.06
CA LEU A 41 15.69 -10.46 -9.60
C LEU A 41 14.65 -11.24 -10.42
N LEU A 42 13.69 -10.55 -11.01
CA LEU A 42 12.61 -11.15 -11.79
C LEU A 42 12.83 -11.06 -13.32
N SER A 43 13.86 -10.34 -13.79
CA SER A 43 14.06 -10.03 -15.21
C SER A 43 14.25 -11.27 -16.09
N ASP A 44 14.91 -12.30 -15.57
CA ASP A 44 15.22 -13.53 -16.32
C ASP A 44 14.11 -14.59 -16.24
N ILE A 45 13.01 -14.29 -15.55
CA ILE A 45 11.88 -15.21 -15.40
C ILE A 45 10.78 -14.85 -16.40
N PRO A 46 10.60 -15.61 -17.49
CA PRO A 46 9.58 -15.33 -18.48
C PRO A 46 8.18 -15.32 -17.85
N LYS A 47 7.42 -14.24 -18.08
CA LYS A 47 6.06 -14.07 -17.56
C LYS A 47 5.98 -14.28 -16.04
N ALA A 48 6.97 -13.79 -15.30
CA ALA A 48 6.97 -13.88 -13.84
C ALA A 48 5.64 -13.35 -13.27
N LYS A 49 5.13 -14.07 -12.28
CA LYS A 49 3.85 -13.73 -11.62
C LYS A 49 4.13 -12.87 -10.40
N ILE A 50 3.47 -11.71 -10.34
CA ILE A 50 3.56 -10.76 -9.24
C ILE A 50 2.20 -10.67 -8.56
N LEU A 51 2.18 -10.69 -7.22
CA LEU A 51 1.05 -10.33 -6.40
C LEU A 51 1.26 -8.91 -5.88
N ASP A 52 0.37 -7.98 -6.24
CA ASP A 52 0.33 -6.63 -5.68
C ASP A 52 -0.76 -6.58 -4.60
N MET A 53 -0.36 -6.33 -3.36
CA MET A 53 -1.23 -6.33 -2.18
C MET A 53 -1.69 -4.93 -1.78
N GLY A 54 -1.32 -3.93 -2.55
CA GLY A 54 -1.71 -2.54 -2.32
C GLY A 54 -3.02 -2.17 -3.02
N GLN A 55 -3.45 -0.93 -2.76
CA GLN A 55 -4.56 -0.37 -3.51
C GLN A 55 -4.20 -0.26 -5.00
N VAL A 56 -5.08 -0.77 -5.84
CA VAL A 56 -4.86 -0.85 -7.29
C VAL A 56 -4.52 0.50 -7.90
N SER A 57 -3.43 0.54 -8.67
CA SER A 57 -3.02 1.66 -9.52
C SER A 57 -2.87 1.18 -10.95
N GLN A 58 -3.63 1.80 -11.87
CA GLN A 58 -3.57 1.43 -13.29
C GLN A 58 -2.16 1.63 -13.87
N ASP A 59 -1.46 2.69 -13.46
CA ASP A 59 -0.10 2.96 -13.92
C ASP A 59 0.88 1.88 -13.44
N THR A 60 0.74 1.42 -12.19
CA THR A 60 1.53 0.30 -11.65
C THR A 60 1.27 -1.00 -12.42
N LEU A 61 -0.01 -1.29 -12.72
CA LEU A 61 -0.37 -2.47 -13.52
C LEU A 61 0.25 -2.39 -14.92
N ASN A 62 0.07 -1.27 -15.61
CA ASN A 62 0.61 -1.06 -16.94
C ASN A 62 2.12 -1.21 -16.96
N PHE A 63 2.83 -0.59 -16.00
CA PHE A 63 4.27 -0.69 -15.85
C PHE A 63 4.76 -2.14 -15.81
N PHE A 64 4.15 -3.00 -14.98
CA PHE A 64 4.57 -4.39 -14.87
C PHE A 64 4.14 -5.23 -16.09
N ILE A 65 2.94 -5.00 -16.64
CA ILE A 65 2.44 -5.70 -17.82
C ILE A 65 3.31 -5.40 -19.04
N GLU A 66 3.71 -4.14 -19.27
CA GLU A 66 4.60 -3.72 -20.35
C GLU A 66 5.99 -4.37 -20.25
N LYS A 67 6.44 -4.68 -19.04
CA LYS A 67 7.67 -5.45 -18.79
C LYS A 67 7.49 -6.97 -18.93
N GLY A 68 6.31 -7.43 -19.30
CA GLY A 68 6.02 -8.85 -19.54
C GLY A 68 5.63 -9.65 -18.30
N PHE A 69 5.41 -9.01 -17.15
CA PHE A 69 4.94 -9.67 -15.93
C PHE A 69 3.44 -9.97 -15.99
N ARG A 70 3.01 -10.96 -15.20
CA ARG A 70 1.60 -11.21 -14.92
C ARG A 70 1.29 -10.70 -13.52
N VAL A 71 0.37 -9.75 -13.41
CA VAL A 71 0.03 -9.14 -12.13
C VAL A 71 -1.34 -9.62 -11.66
N THR A 72 -1.39 -10.02 -10.41
CA THR A 72 -2.63 -10.26 -9.64
C THR A 72 -2.68 -9.19 -8.56
N THR A 73 -3.85 -8.62 -8.30
CA THR A 73 -4.03 -7.56 -7.31
C THR A 73 -4.96 -8.00 -6.20
N GLU A 74 -4.59 -7.67 -4.97
CA GLU A 74 -5.40 -7.86 -3.77
C GLU A 74 -5.31 -6.60 -2.91
N ASP A 75 -6.37 -5.80 -2.84
CA ASP A 75 -6.41 -4.66 -1.92
C ASP A 75 -6.60 -5.17 -0.48
N PHE A 76 -5.49 -5.59 0.13
CA PHE A 76 -5.50 -6.32 1.40
C PHE A 76 -6.15 -5.53 2.53
N LEU A 77 -5.80 -4.26 2.71
CA LEU A 77 -6.33 -3.44 3.82
C LEU A 77 -7.82 -3.18 3.66
N ARG A 78 -8.28 -3.00 2.43
CA ARG A 78 -9.69 -2.86 2.14
C ARG A 78 -10.44 -4.16 2.43
N SER A 79 -9.94 -5.28 1.92
CA SER A 79 -10.55 -6.60 2.13
C SER A 79 -10.59 -6.99 3.60
N TRP A 80 -9.53 -6.66 4.37
CA TRP A 80 -9.52 -6.88 5.82
C TRP A 80 -10.59 -6.06 6.53
N ARG A 81 -10.76 -4.79 6.17
CA ARG A 81 -11.81 -3.94 6.74
C ARG A 81 -13.20 -4.50 6.44
N GLU A 82 -13.46 -4.84 5.16
CA GLU A 82 -14.73 -5.41 4.74
C GLU A 82 -15.04 -6.74 5.48
N PHE A 83 -14.02 -7.58 5.67
CA PHE A 83 -14.14 -8.81 6.46
C PHE A 83 -14.51 -8.53 7.93
N MET A 84 -13.81 -7.59 8.57
CA MET A 84 -14.08 -7.23 9.97
C MET A 84 -15.46 -6.60 10.15
N ASP A 85 -15.90 -5.74 9.22
CA ASP A 85 -17.25 -5.17 9.23
C ASP A 85 -18.33 -6.26 9.11
N ALA A 86 -18.08 -7.30 8.31
CA ALA A 86 -18.98 -8.43 8.18
C ALA A 86 -19.00 -9.36 9.43
N GLU A 87 -17.88 -9.46 10.15
CA GLU A 87 -17.79 -10.25 11.38
C GLU A 87 -18.34 -9.51 12.62
N GLU A 88 -18.37 -8.18 12.61
CA GLU A 88 -18.79 -7.37 13.76
C GLU A 88 -20.16 -7.74 14.31
N PRO A 89 -21.24 -7.96 13.49
CA PRO A 89 -22.54 -8.41 13.99
C PRO A 89 -22.48 -9.77 14.69
N ARG A 90 -21.65 -10.70 14.20
CA ARG A 90 -21.45 -12.02 14.79
C ARG A 90 -20.73 -11.92 16.13
N LEU A 91 -19.70 -11.05 16.22
CA LEU A 91 -18.98 -10.79 17.45
C LEU A 91 -19.84 -10.09 18.52
N ARG A 92 -20.81 -9.28 18.10
CA ARG A 92 -21.77 -8.62 19.01
C ARG A 92 -22.86 -9.56 19.47
N SER A 93 -23.41 -10.42 18.59
CA SER A 93 -24.52 -11.34 18.92
C SER A 93 -24.08 -12.44 19.89
N GLY A 94 -22.83 -12.88 19.86
CA GLY A 94 -22.28 -13.84 20.83
C GLY A 94 -22.26 -13.36 22.30
N LYS A 95 -22.69 -12.11 22.57
CA LYS A 95 -22.84 -11.57 23.94
C LYS A 95 -24.18 -11.89 24.62
N ILE A 96 -25.15 -12.42 23.88
CA ILE A 96 -26.54 -12.56 24.38
C ILE A 96 -26.93 -14.05 24.55
N GLY A 97 -26.15 -14.83 25.24
CA GLY A 97 -26.60 -16.15 25.67
C GLY A 97 -25.61 -17.26 25.47
N GLY A 98 -24.85 -17.58 26.52
CA GLY A 98 -24.14 -18.83 26.74
C GLY A 98 -22.93 -19.08 25.85
N ASP A 99 -21.85 -19.47 26.46
CA ASP A 99 -20.62 -20.19 26.00
C ASP A 99 -20.16 -20.17 24.53
N ILE A 100 -20.54 -19.20 23.73
CA ILE A 100 -19.92 -18.99 22.41
C ILE A 100 -18.65 -18.19 22.65
N GLU A 101 -17.54 -18.90 22.75
CA GLU A 101 -16.20 -18.33 22.84
C GLU A 101 -15.97 -17.41 21.64
N ARG A 102 -15.61 -16.15 21.89
CA ARG A 102 -15.24 -15.22 20.82
C ARG A 102 -14.05 -15.78 20.06
N PRO A 103 -14.11 -15.81 18.71
CA PRO A 103 -12.95 -16.23 17.94
C PRO A 103 -11.75 -15.34 18.31
N SER A 104 -10.60 -15.96 18.51
CA SER A 104 -9.36 -15.25 18.77
C SER A 104 -8.94 -14.41 17.56
N ALA A 105 -8.08 -13.41 17.76
CA ALA A 105 -7.50 -12.64 16.65
C ALA A 105 -6.80 -13.55 15.64
N VAL A 106 -6.13 -14.61 16.11
CA VAL A 106 -5.51 -15.65 15.28
C VAL A 106 -6.54 -16.37 14.42
N THR A 107 -7.67 -16.80 15.00
CA THR A 107 -8.74 -17.49 14.26
C THR A 107 -9.35 -16.59 13.18
N LEU A 108 -9.56 -15.30 13.46
CA LEU A 108 -10.06 -14.34 12.49
C LEU A 108 -9.04 -14.12 11.36
N ALA A 109 -7.76 -14.02 11.70
CA ALA A 109 -6.68 -13.90 10.73
C ALA A 109 -6.60 -15.11 9.80
N ASP A 110 -6.63 -16.34 10.35
CA ASP A 110 -6.58 -17.56 9.55
C ASP A 110 -7.78 -17.64 8.59
N ARG A 111 -9.01 -17.40 9.06
CA ARG A 111 -10.23 -17.39 8.22
C ARG A 111 -10.14 -16.34 7.10
N PHE A 112 -9.71 -15.15 7.41
CA PHE A 112 -9.54 -14.09 6.42
C PHE A 112 -8.51 -14.48 5.35
N LEU A 113 -7.36 -15.03 5.74
CA LEU A 113 -6.31 -15.42 4.81
C LEU A 113 -6.70 -16.62 3.94
N GLU A 114 -7.49 -17.55 4.48
CA GLU A 114 -8.08 -18.64 3.71
C GLU A 114 -9.03 -18.14 2.63
N ASP A 115 -9.71 -17.04 2.88
CA ASP A 115 -10.63 -16.43 1.92
C ASP A 115 -9.93 -15.52 0.91
N LEU A 116 -9.01 -14.68 1.33
CA LEU A 116 -8.34 -13.71 0.47
C LEU A 116 -7.20 -14.34 -0.35
N LEU A 117 -6.29 -15.07 0.30
CA LEU A 117 -5.08 -15.60 -0.35
C LEU A 117 -5.22 -17.08 -0.74
N LYS A 118 -6.30 -17.42 -1.44
CA LYS A 118 -6.60 -18.81 -1.93
C LYS A 118 -5.66 -19.29 -3.06
N TYR A 119 -4.38 -18.99 -2.96
CA TYR A 119 -3.40 -19.39 -3.96
C TYR A 119 -2.70 -20.70 -3.56
N ALA A 120 -2.39 -21.54 -4.53
CA ALA A 120 -1.56 -22.71 -4.28
C ALA A 120 -0.15 -22.30 -3.80
N PRO A 121 0.55 -23.12 -3.04
CA PRO A 121 1.94 -22.89 -2.70
C PRO A 121 2.80 -22.60 -3.94
N ALA A 122 3.82 -21.77 -3.80
CA ALA A 122 4.74 -21.43 -4.88
C ALA A 122 4.04 -20.87 -6.16
N SER A 123 2.99 -20.05 -6.00
CA SER A 123 2.25 -19.45 -7.11
C SER A 123 2.91 -18.21 -7.69
N PHE A 124 3.64 -17.43 -6.89
CA PHE A 124 4.19 -16.12 -7.28
C PHE A 124 5.72 -16.10 -7.29
N ASN A 125 6.28 -15.30 -8.18
CA ASN A 125 7.72 -15.00 -8.24
C ASN A 125 8.07 -13.75 -7.45
N GLY A 126 7.15 -12.79 -7.37
CA GLY A 126 7.31 -11.55 -6.63
C GLY A 126 6.04 -11.14 -5.90
N ILE A 127 6.18 -10.47 -4.78
CA ILE A 127 5.08 -9.90 -4.01
C ILE A 127 5.42 -8.45 -3.67
N LEU A 128 4.49 -7.53 -3.94
CA LEU A 128 4.55 -6.13 -3.57
C LEU A 128 3.64 -5.92 -2.36
N ALA A 129 4.24 -5.84 -1.17
CA ALA A 129 3.48 -5.65 0.06
C ALA A 129 3.34 -4.17 0.47
N TRP A 130 4.14 -3.29 -0.16
CA TRP A 130 4.17 -1.86 0.16
C TRP A 130 4.33 -1.63 1.67
N ASP A 131 3.60 -0.67 2.25
CA ASP A 131 3.62 -0.36 3.68
C ASP A 131 2.57 -1.15 4.50
N LEU A 132 2.06 -2.23 3.93
CA LEU A 132 0.98 -3.04 4.49
C LEU A 132 1.22 -3.48 5.94
N PHE A 133 2.46 -3.89 6.25
CA PHE A 133 2.80 -4.48 7.54
C PHE A 133 2.71 -3.49 8.71
N ASP A 134 2.90 -2.20 8.46
CA ASP A 134 2.82 -1.16 9.48
C ASP A 134 1.41 -1.00 10.07
N TYR A 135 0.39 -1.50 9.38
CA TYR A 135 -1.03 -1.37 9.75
C TYR A 135 -1.63 -2.64 10.35
N MET A 136 -0.82 -3.67 10.57
CA MET A 136 -1.30 -4.96 11.06
C MET A 136 -1.02 -5.17 12.54
N GLU A 137 -1.97 -5.82 13.22
CA GLU A 137 -1.74 -6.35 14.55
C GLU A 137 -0.75 -7.53 14.50
N PRO A 138 0.03 -7.78 15.59
CA PRO A 138 1.09 -8.79 15.60
C PRO A 138 0.64 -10.20 15.18
N GLU A 139 -0.56 -10.62 15.62
CA GLU A 139 -1.11 -11.94 15.32
C GLU A 139 -1.42 -12.09 13.83
N MET A 140 -2.02 -11.08 13.21
CA MET A 140 -2.29 -11.02 11.77
C MET A 140 -0.98 -10.99 11.00
N LEU A 141 -0.04 -10.13 11.41
CA LEU A 141 1.24 -9.93 10.76
C LEU A 141 2.04 -11.23 10.59
N ALA A 142 2.17 -12.01 11.68
CA ALA A 142 2.87 -13.29 11.66
C ALA A 142 2.22 -14.29 10.68
N ARG A 143 0.88 -14.32 10.63
CA ARG A 143 0.11 -15.19 9.73
C ARG A 143 0.26 -14.75 8.26
N VAL A 144 0.17 -13.46 7.99
CA VAL A 144 0.37 -12.92 6.64
C VAL A 144 1.75 -13.26 6.13
N VAL A 145 2.81 -12.97 6.88
CA VAL A 145 4.19 -13.25 6.45
C VAL A 145 4.42 -14.74 6.22
N ALA A 146 3.88 -15.62 7.07
CA ALA A 146 3.94 -17.06 6.87
C ALA A 146 3.22 -17.47 5.57
N ARG A 147 2.03 -16.90 5.30
CA ARG A 147 1.27 -17.21 4.09
C ARG A 147 1.96 -16.67 2.83
N LEU A 148 2.54 -15.47 2.87
CA LEU A 148 3.33 -14.93 1.77
C LEU A 148 4.53 -15.81 1.45
N HIS A 149 5.23 -16.28 2.49
CA HIS A 149 6.32 -17.23 2.30
C HIS A 149 5.84 -18.52 1.61
N ASP A 150 4.68 -19.06 1.97
CA ASP A 150 4.13 -20.28 1.39
C ASP A 150 3.79 -20.12 -0.09
N ILE A 151 3.07 -19.06 -0.47
CA ILE A 151 2.65 -18.80 -1.86
C ILE A 151 3.77 -18.28 -2.76
N LEU A 152 4.89 -17.84 -2.18
CA LEU A 152 6.07 -17.41 -2.91
C LEU A 152 6.89 -18.62 -3.37
N ARG A 153 7.40 -18.62 -4.59
CA ARG A 153 8.27 -19.65 -5.14
C ARG A 153 9.64 -19.63 -4.46
N PRO A 154 10.34 -20.76 -4.40
CA PRO A 154 11.78 -20.75 -4.09
C PRO A 154 12.52 -19.78 -5.03
N GLY A 155 13.36 -18.91 -4.46
CA GLY A 155 14.01 -17.81 -5.19
C GLY A 155 13.12 -16.63 -5.51
N GLY A 156 11.85 -16.63 -5.10
CA GLY A 156 10.96 -15.48 -5.20
C GLY A 156 11.27 -14.41 -4.16
N VAL A 157 10.72 -13.21 -4.34
CA VAL A 157 11.06 -12.02 -3.55
C VAL A 157 9.82 -11.24 -3.10
N VAL A 158 9.82 -10.79 -1.85
CA VAL A 158 8.86 -9.81 -1.31
C VAL A 158 9.54 -8.45 -1.25
N LEU A 159 8.88 -7.43 -1.81
CA LEU A 159 9.20 -6.03 -1.58
C LEU A 159 8.23 -5.47 -0.54
N ALA A 160 8.75 -4.89 0.53
CA ALA A 160 7.99 -4.20 1.55
C ALA A 160 8.56 -2.82 1.84
N ILE A 161 7.71 -1.92 2.28
CA ILE A 161 8.07 -0.58 2.73
C ILE A 161 7.64 -0.45 4.18
N PHE A 162 8.46 0.22 4.98
CA PHE A 162 8.23 0.46 6.39
C PHE A 162 8.44 1.94 6.70
N HIS A 163 7.52 2.54 7.43
CA HIS A 163 7.67 3.90 7.90
C HIS A 163 8.70 3.99 9.05
N SER A 164 9.50 5.05 9.06
CA SER A 164 10.39 5.39 10.18
C SER A 164 9.74 6.32 11.19
N ARG A 165 8.58 6.88 10.85
CA ARG A 165 7.71 7.70 11.70
C ARG A 165 6.26 7.40 11.36
N THR A 166 5.37 7.61 12.31
CA THR A 166 3.94 7.44 12.09
C THR A 166 3.46 8.36 10.96
N PRO A 167 2.94 7.79 9.86
CA PRO A 167 2.34 8.57 8.79
C PRO A 167 0.99 9.15 9.25
N ASP A 168 0.60 10.27 8.67
CA ASP A 168 -0.70 10.92 8.93
C ASP A 168 -1.81 10.41 7.99
N ARG A 169 -1.44 9.82 6.87
CA ARG A 169 -2.35 9.36 5.82
C ARG A 169 -1.93 8.02 5.25
N PHE A 170 -2.92 7.23 4.88
CA PHE A 170 -2.71 6.11 3.96
C PHE A 170 -2.24 6.64 2.61
N CYS A 171 -1.36 5.90 1.95
CA CYS A 171 -0.88 6.23 0.62
C CYS A 171 -1.11 5.07 -0.34
N ARG A 172 -1.47 5.40 -1.58
CA ARG A 172 -1.38 4.46 -2.70
C ARG A 172 -0.02 4.64 -3.37
N TYR A 173 0.63 3.56 -3.65
CA TYR A 173 1.90 3.53 -4.36
C TYR A 173 1.64 3.45 -5.87
N ARG A 174 2.23 4.36 -6.63
CA ARG A 174 2.15 4.39 -8.08
C ARG A 174 3.55 4.27 -8.67
N VAL A 175 3.82 3.17 -9.38
CA VAL A 175 5.10 2.97 -10.07
C VAL A 175 5.09 3.72 -11.38
N LEU A 176 6.17 4.44 -11.67
CA LEU A 176 6.34 5.25 -12.86
C LEU A 176 7.26 4.55 -13.89
N PRO A 177 7.19 4.94 -15.19
CA PRO A 177 7.99 4.33 -16.25
C PRO A 177 9.50 4.34 -16.02
N ASP A 178 10.02 5.32 -15.30
CA ASP A 178 11.44 5.47 -14.94
C ASP A 178 11.87 4.61 -13.74
N GLN A 179 11.03 3.68 -13.27
CA GLN A 179 11.24 2.81 -12.12
C GLN A 179 11.34 3.57 -10.78
N THR A 180 10.77 4.74 -10.73
CA THR A 180 10.48 5.45 -9.47
C THR A 180 9.05 5.15 -9.02
N PHE A 181 8.69 5.56 -7.81
CA PHE A 181 7.28 5.52 -7.41
C PHE A 181 6.85 6.80 -6.70
N GLU A 182 5.58 7.08 -6.77
CA GLU A 182 4.93 8.18 -6.05
C GLU A 182 4.03 7.63 -4.95
N LEU A 183 3.95 8.40 -3.86
CA LEU A 183 2.97 8.17 -2.80
C LEU A 183 1.80 9.14 -3.01
N LEU A 184 0.64 8.58 -3.33
CA LEU A 184 -0.59 9.35 -3.53
C LEU A 184 -1.40 9.32 -2.23
N PRO A 185 -1.48 10.43 -1.50
CA PRO A 185 -2.22 10.48 -0.24
C PRO A 185 -3.70 10.13 -0.43
N LEU A 186 -4.23 9.32 0.48
CA LEU A 186 -5.62 8.91 0.53
C LEU A 186 -6.32 9.49 1.78
N ALA A 187 -6.94 8.62 2.57
CA ALA A 187 -7.62 8.98 3.80
C ALA A 187 -6.65 9.19 4.97
N PRO A 188 -6.99 10.00 5.97
CA PRO A 188 -6.28 10.04 7.24
C PRO A 188 -6.28 8.67 7.92
N ILE A 189 -5.21 8.37 8.67
CA ILE A 189 -5.09 7.13 9.44
C ILE A 189 -5.76 7.34 10.79
N ALA A 190 -6.76 6.51 11.10
CA ALA A 190 -7.46 6.52 12.40
C ALA A 190 -7.06 5.31 13.28
N GLN A 191 -6.28 4.39 12.75
CA GLN A 191 -5.84 3.17 13.44
C GLN A 191 -4.40 3.27 13.92
N HIS A 192 -4.01 2.33 14.78
CA HIS A 192 -2.63 2.21 15.22
C HIS A 192 -1.70 1.87 14.04
N VAL A 193 -0.53 2.48 14.04
CA VAL A 193 0.55 2.21 13.08
C VAL A 193 1.76 1.73 13.88
N HIS A 194 2.25 0.55 13.56
CA HIS A 194 3.46 0.02 14.17
C HIS A 194 4.70 0.51 13.43
N ILE A 195 5.64 1.09 14.14
CA ILE A 195 6.92 1.53 13.58
C ILE A 195 7.99 0.50 13.91
N PHE A 196 8.28 -0.35 12.96
CA PHE A 196 9.24 -1.44 13.13
C PHE A 196 10.66 -0.94 13.39
N GLN A 197 11.36 -1.56 14.33
CA GLN A 197 12.81 -1.46 14.43
C GLN A 197 13.47 -2.41 13.41
N ASN A 198 14.73 -2.15 13.04
CA ASN A 198 15.42 -3.00 12.07
C ASN A 198 15.46 -4.48 12.49
N ARG A 199 15.64 -4.75 13.77
CA ARG A 199 15.66 -6.11 14.32
C ARG A 199 14.30 -6.78 14.17
N GLU A 200 13.22 -6.08 14.51
CA GLU A 200 11.85 -6.59 14.39
C GLU A 200 11.51 -6.97 12.93
N MET A 201 11.92 -6.13 11.96
CA MET A 201 11.76 -6.46 10.54
C MET A 201 12.51 -7.74 10.16
N LEU A 202 13.76 -7.90 10.62
CA LEU A 202 14.56 -9.09 10.32
C LEU A 202 13.96 -10.34 11.00
N ASP A 203 13.53 -10.22 12.25
CA ASP A 203 12.90 -11.31 12.99
C ASP A 203 11.58 -11.74 12.35
N LEU A 204 10.78 -10.78 11.86
CA LEU A 204 9.53 -11.05 11.15
C LEU A 204 9.76 -11.89 9.87
N PHE A 205 10.84 -11.63 9.16
CA PHE A 205 11.20 -12.32 7.92
C PHE A 205 12.29 -13.38 8.12
N ALA A 206 12.50 -13.89 9.34
CA ALA A 206 13.55 -14.85 9.66
C ALA A 206 13.48 -16.16 8.87
N LYS A 207 12.30 -16.53 8.34
CA LYS A 207 12.14 -17.71 7.45
C LYS A 207 12.64 -17.48 6.03
N PHE A 208 12.90 -16.23 5.64
CA PHE A 208 13.44 -15.91 4.32
C PHE A 208 14.95 -16.05 4.32
N ARG A 209 15.50 -16.59 3.23
CA ARG A 209 16.94 -16.91 3.13
C ARG A 209 17.83 -15.66 3.18
N THR A 210 17.35 -14.57 2.62
CA THR A 210 18.10 -13.33 2.50
C THR A 210 17.17 -12.13 2.73
N SER A 211 17.66 -11.18 3.52
CA SER A 211 16.97 -9.91 3.75
C SER A 211 17.92 -8.76 3.40
N LYS A 212 17.46 -7.81 2.59
CA LYS A 212 18.17 -6.57 2.27
C LYS A 212 17.31 -5.39 2.66
N THR A 213 17.90 -4.36 3.25
CA THR A 213 17.20 -3.13 3.62
C THR A 213 17.88 -1.93 3.00
N PHE A 214 17.08 -0.99 2.51
CA PHE A 214 17.52 0.28 1.96
C PHE A 214 16.84 1.40 2.75
N VAL A 215 17.63 2.37 3.19
CA VAL A 215 17.15 3.51 3.96
C VAL A 215 17.14 4.74 3.06
N GLY A 216 15.95 5.29 2.83
CA GLY A 216 15.76 6.54 2.10
C GLY A 216 15.93 7.77 3.00
N ARG A 217 16.07 8.96 2.39
CA ARG A 217 16.09 10.23 3.13
C ARG A 217 14.70 10.70 3.57
N ASP A 218 13.67 10.09 3.04
CA ASP A 218 12.27 10.42 3.15
C ASP A 218 11.52 9.63 4.25
N GLN A 219 12.27 9.08 5.20
CA GLN A 219 11.72 8.35 6.36
C GLN A 219 11.02 7.03 6.00
N LEU A 220 11.23 6.52 4.78
CA LEU A 220 10.83 5.20 4.37
C LEU A 220 12.04 4.27 4.31
N ARG A 221 11.84 3.06 4.81
CA ARG A 221 12.79 1.96 4.68
C ARG A 221 12.19 0.94 3.74
N GLU A 222 12.98 0.48 2.82
CA GLU A 222 12.58 -0.55 1.87
C GLU A 222 13.20 -1.87 2.26
N GLY A 223 12.44 -2.94 2.23
CA GLY A 223 12.91 -4.30 2.50
C GLY A 223 12.72 -5.19 1.28
N LEU A 224 13.71 -6.02 1.00
CA LEU A 224 13.62 -7.13 0.07
C LEU A 224 13.91 -8.42 0.82
N PHE A 225 12.99 -9.38 0.72
CA PHE A 225 13.06 -10.65 1.42
C PHE A 225 12.95 -11.78 0.41
N LEU A 226 14.02 -12.57 0.26
CA LEU A 226 14.13 -13.66 -0.70
C LEU A 226 13.85 -15.00 -0.01
N LYS A 227 13.00 -15.81 -0.63
CA LYS A 227 12.71 -17.19 -0.18
C LYS A 227 13.77 -18.19 -0.64
#